data_4d108b4134808b75b729304a2e32935f
#
_entry.id   4d108b4134808b75b729304a2e32935f
#
_cell.length_a   1.000
_cell.length_b   1.000
_cell.length_c   1.000
_cell.angle_alpha   90.00
_cell.angle_beta   90.00
_cell.angle_gamma   90.00
#
_symmetry.space_group_name_H-M   'P 1'
#
loop_
_entity.id
_entity.type
_entity.pdbx_description
1 polymer ?
#
loop_
_entity_poly.entity_id
_entity_poly.type
_entity_poly.pdbx_seq_one_letter_code
_entity_poly.pdbx_strand_id
1 'polypeptide(L)'
;MNISAKDLTVIPECLIVLIDKPNRGKTASMRNFACKLLARRGVSFVHPRSYPANLKKTGKDFTLVVEISGVRVGIVSAGDGDDCILHAVKVFAKYECRIGVMVVSEPARSGGSKLALDAYLKMKNGCKARVIEISKASIKKDTHEESNAEVTSILLNTLDFELKHTK
;
A
#
# COMPACT_ATOMS: atom_id res chain seq x y z
N MET A 1 2.37 12.82 17.76
CA MET A 1 3.06 11.76 16.99
C MET A 1 4.53 12.15 16.84
N ASN A 2 5.45 11.53 17.58
CA ASN A 2 6.89 11.82 17.45
C ASN A 2 7.50 10.91 16.37
N ILE A 3 7.53 11.40 15.14
CA ILE A 3 8.26 10.77 14.04
C ILE A 3 9.69 11.28 14.11
N SER A 4 10.67 10.39 14.31
CA SER A 4 12.07 10.81 14.34
C SER A 4 12.52 11.23 12.93
N ALA A 5 13.45 12.20 12.84
CA ALA A 5 14.00 12.63 11.56
C ALA A 5 14.65 11.47 10.76
N LYS A 6 15.14 10.43 11.44
CA LYS A 6 15.69 9.21 10.82
C LYS A 6 14.62 8.35 10.13
N ASP A 7 13.41 8.30 10.68
CA ASP A 7 12.31 7.53 10.08
C ASP A 7 11.80 8.15 8.78
N LEU A 8 12.27 9.37 8.49
CA LEU A 8 11.77 10.22 7.42
C LEU A 8 12.72 10.30 6.20
N THR A 9 13.83 9.61 6.19
CA THR A 9 14.88 9.82 5.18
C THR A 9 14.61 9.15 3.84
N VAL A 10 13.79 8.10 3.81
CA VAL A 10 13.48 7.37 2.56
C VAL A 10 11.98 7.32 2.35
N ILE A 11 11.47 8.14 1.44
CA ILE A 11 10.12 8.01 0.91
C ILE A 11 10.22 7.23 -0.40
N PRO A 12 9.30 6.29 -0.69
CA PRO A 12 9.22 5.67 -1.99
C PRO A 12 9.10 6.71 -3.11
N GLU A 13 9.68 6.42 -4.26
CA GLU A 13 9.55 7.27 -5.46
C GLU A 13 8.08 7.33 -5.92
N CYS A 14 7.35 6.25 -5.69
CA CYS A 14 5.93 6.14 -5.97
C CYS A 14 5.17 5.52 -4.80
N LEU A 15 4.04 6.12 -4.45
CA LEU A 15 3.04 5.57 -3.52
C LEU A 15 1.75 5.28 -4.26
N ILE A 16 1.35 4.03 -4.29
CA ILE A 16 0.03 3.59 -4.78
C ILE A 16 -0.86 3.43 -3.55
N VAL A 17 -1.91 4.24 -3.48
CA VAL A 17 -2.75 4.36 -2.28
C VAL A 17 -4.17 3.95 -2.61
N LEU A 18 -4.63 2.85 -2.00
CA LEU A 18 -6.03 2.43 -2.08
C LEU A 18 -6.84 3.16 -1.01
N ILE A 19 -7.80 3.98 -1.44
CA ILE A 19 -8.63 4.82 -0.57
C ILE A 19 -10.07 4.29 -0.57
N ASP A 20 -10.66 4.17 0.62
CA ASP A 20 -12.10 3.95 0.79
C ASP A 20 -12.51 4.24 2.24
N LYS A 21 -13.81 4.27 2.49
CA LYS A 21 -14.38 4.32 3.84
C LYS A 21 -13.94 3.11 4.67
N PRO A 22 -13.94 3.21 6.01
CA PRO A 22 -13.70 2.06 6.88
C PRO A 22 -14.64 0.89 6.55
N ASN A 23 -14.17 -0.34 6.77
CA ASN A 23 -14.95 -1.59 6.61
C ASN A 23 -15.54 -1.86 5.21
N ARG A 24 -14.96 -1.30 4.16
CA ARG A 24 -15.38 -1.53 2.76
C ARG A 24 -14.57 -2.61 2.01
N GLY A 25 -13.87 -3.48 2.74
CA GLY A 25 -13.14 -4.61 2.13
C GLY A 25 -11.81 -4.22 1.46
N LYS A 26 -11.17 -3.12 1.88
CA LYS A 26 -9.85 -2.71 1.39
C LYS A 26 -8.80 -3.80 1.60
N THR A 27 -8.76 -4.38 2.80
CA THR A 27 -7.85 -5.48 3.14
C THR A 27 -8.06 -6.71 2.25
N ALA A 28 -9.31 -7.01 1.87
CA ALA A 28 -9.61 -8.10 0.94
C ALA A 28 -9.06 -7.83 -0.46
N SER A 29 -9.23 -6.62 -0.99
CA SER A 29 -8.65 -6.21 -2.27
C SER A 29 -7.13 -6.27 -2.26
N MET A 30 -6.50 -5.78 -1.19
CA MET A 30 -5.05 -5.84 -1.02
C MET A 30 -4.53 -7.27 -0.90
N ARG A 31 -5.28 -8.15 -0.24
CA ARG A 31 -4.94 -9.58 -0.16
C ARG A 31 -4.99 -10.24 -1.52
N ASN A 32 -6.06 -10.03 -2.29
CA ASN A 32 -6.20 -10.55 -3.65
C ASN A 32 -5.05 -10.05 -4.54
N PHE A 33 -4.72 -8.76 -4.44
CA PHE A 33 -3.58 -8.17 -5.13
C PHE A 33 -2.26 -8.86 -4.75
N ALA A 34 -1.97 -8.98 -3.46
CA ALA A 34 -0.74 -9.61 -2.97
C ALA A 34 -0.65 -11.08 -3.40
N CYS A 35 -1.73 -11.85 -3.30
CA CYS A 35 -1.76 -13.25 -3.72
C CYS A 35 -1.49 -13.41 -5.22
N LYS A 36 -2.13 -12.59 -6.06
CA LYS A 36 -1.88 -12.62 -7.52
C LYS A 36 -0.48 -12.17 -7.87
N LEU A 37 0.06 -11.16 -7.17
CA LEU A 37 1.43 -10.71 -7.36
C LEU A 37 2.44 -11.82 -7.04
N LEU A 38 2.27 -12.48 -5.89
CA LEU A 38 3.16 -13.55 -5.44
C LEU A 38 3.10 -14.81 -6.31
N ALA A 39 2.05 -15.01 -7.08
CA ALA A 39 1.93 -16.09 -8.06
C ALA A 39 2.71 -15.83 -9.35
N ARG A 40 3.22 -14.62 -9.55
CA ARG A 40 3.97 -14.24 -10.75
C ARG A 40 5.43 -14.75 -10.70
N ARG A 41 5.99 -15.09 -11.86
CA ARG A 41 7.41 -15.38 -11.99
C ARG A 41 8.24 -14.12 -11.76
N GLY A 42 9.42 -14.27 -11.16
CA GLY A 42 10.35 -13.17 -10.94
C GLY A 42 10.02 -12.29 -9.72
N VAL A 43 9.09 -12.69 -8.88
CA VAL A 43 8.81 -12.06 -7.59
C VAL A 43 9.54 -12.82 -6.50
N SER A 44 10.39 -12.15 -5.74
CA SER A 44 11.11 -12.73 -4.61
C SER A 44 10.73 -12.06 -3.29
N PHE A 45 10.74 -12.84 -2.21
CA PHE A 45 10.44 -12.33 -0.87
C PHE A 45 11.63 -11.60 -0.27
N VAL A 46 11.40 -10.39 0.23
CA VAL A 46 12.36 -9.63 1.05
C VAL A 46 11.92 -9.67 2.52
N HIS A 47 10.63 -9.42 2.80
CA HIS A 47 10.07 -9.50 4.14
C HIS A 47 8.56 -9.82 4.10
N PRO A 48 8.09 -10.80 4.87
CA PRO A 48 8.89 -11.86 5.50
C PRO A 48 9.59 -12.73 4.44
N ARG A 49 10.60 -13.50 4.86
CA ARG A 49 11.38 -14.34 3.92
C ARG A 49 10.61 -15.55 3.36
N SER A 50 9.37 -15.73 3.78
CA SER A 50 8.48 -16.80 3.33
C SER A 50 7.06 -16.26 3.17
N TYR A 51 6.18 -17.04 2.58
CA TYR A 51 4.79 -16.66 2.36
C TYR A 51 4.11 -16.21 3.68
N PRO A 52 3.57 -14.98 3.77
CA PRO A 52 3.04 -14.45 5.02
C PRO A 52 1.83 -15.26 5.50
N ALA A 53 1.90 -15.76 6.74
CA ALA A 53 0.80 -16.53 7.34
C ALA A 53 -0.52 -15.73 7.37
N ASN A 54 -0.44 -14.42 7.54
CA ASN A 54 -1.60 -13.53 7.57
C ASN A 54 -2.29 -13.38 6.21
N LEU A 55 -1.61 -13.64 5.10
CA LEU A 55 -2.27 -13.68 3.78
C LEU A 55 -3.26 -14.83 3.65
N LYS A 56 -3.07 -15.91 4.41
CA LYS A 56 -3.98 -17.06 4.45
C LYS A 56 -5.19 -16.85 5.35
N LYS A 57 -5.15 -15.82 6.22
CA LYS A 57 -6.20 -15.55 7.21
C LYS A 57 -7.07 -14.38 6.77
N THR A 58 -8.35 -14.64 6.53
CA THR A 58 -9.33 -13.58 6.20
C THR A 58 -9.41 -12.55 7.33
N GLY A 59 -9.53 -11.27 6.98
CA GLY A 59 -9.70 -10.17 7.94
C GLY A 59 -8.47 -9.78 8.75
N LYS A 60 -7.29 -10.35 8.47
CA LYS A 60 -6.03 -9.95 9.13
C LYS A 60 -5.21 -9.04 8.23
N ASP A 61 -4.66 -7.99 8.81
CA ASP A 61 -3.72 -7.13 8.13
C ASP A 61 -2.38 -7.84 7.94
N PHE A 62 -1.68 -7.44 6.91
CA PHE A 62 -0.37 -7.98 6.58
C PHE A 62 0.58 -6.90 6.08
N THR A 63 1.85 -7.19 6.21
CA THR A 63 2.96 -6.41 5.65
C THR A 63 3.80 -7.34 4.81
N LEU A 64 4.14 -6.91 3.61
CA LEU A 64 4.91 -7.67 2.65
C LEU A 64 5.90 -6.74 1.93
N VAL A 65 7.14 -7.18 1.78
CA VAL A 65 8.11 -6.55 0.90
C VAL A 65 8.60 -7.59 -0.07
N VAL A 66 8.51 -7.29 -1.34
CA VAL A 66 8.99 -8.14 -2.44
C VAL A 66 9.99 -7.38 -3.31
N GLU A 67 10.79 -8.12 -4.03
CA GLU A 67 11.64 -7.58 -5.08
C GLU A 67 11.17 -8.12 -6.43
N ILE A 68 11.03 -7.22 -7.39
CA ILE A 68 10.58 -7.50 -8.76
C ILE A 68 11.54 -6.80 -9.71
N SER A 69 12.31 -7.55 -10.47
CA SER A 69 13.30 -7.00 -11.43
C SER A 69 14.26 -5.98 -10.78
N GLY A 70 14.69 -6.24 -9.54
CA GLY A 70 15.60 -5.36 -8.79
C GLY A 70 14.92 -4.18 -8.10
N VAL A 71 13.60 -4.02 -8.23
CA VAL A 71 12.83 -2.96 -7.57
C VAL A 71 12.15 -3.52 -6.32
N ARG A 72 12.39 -2.91 -5.16
CA ARG A 72 11.70 -3.28 -3.91
C ARG A 72 10.34 -2.59 -3.82
N VAL A 73 9.32 -3.41 -3.62
CA VAL A 73 7.92 -3.00 -3.48
C VAL A 73 7.45 -3.36 -2.09
N GLY A 74 7.07 -2.37 -1.30
CA GLY A 74 6.45 -2.56 0.01
C GLY A 74 4.93 -2.54 -0.08
N ILE A 75 4.26 -3.47 0.59
CA ILE A 75 2.79 -3.62 0.59
C ILE A 75 2.31 -3.68 2.04
N VAL A 76 1.44 -2.74 2.43
CA VAL A 76 0.88 -2.66 3.78
C VAL A 76 -0.63 -2.56 3.69
N SER A 77 -1.34 -3.53 4.25
CA SER A 77 -2.81 -3.60 4.18
C SER A 77 -3.53 -2.93 5.35
N ALA A 78 -2.83 -2.62 6.43
CA ALA A 78 -3.38 -1.87 7.55
C ALA A 78 -3.57 -0.39 7.17
N GLY A 79 -4.75 0.17 7.41
CA GLY A 79 -5.04 1.53 6.93
C GLY A 79 -6.09 2.31 7.71
N ASP A 80 -6.53 1.83 8.86
CA ASP A 80 -7.66 2.44 9.59
C ASP A 80 -7.25 3.42 10.71
N GLY A 81 -5.97 3.77 10.83
CA GLY A 81 -5.48 4.72 11.84
C GLY A 81 -4.16 5.38 11.47
N ASP A 82 -3.81 6.44 12.19
CA ASP A 82 -2.58 7.20 11.97
C ASP A 82 -1.33 6.34 12.17
N ASP A 83 -1.36 5.41 13.13
CA ASP A 83 -0.27 4.48 13.40
C ASP A 83 0.00 3.55 12.21
N CYS A 84 -1.02 3.26 11.39
CA CYS A 84 -0.87 2.47 10.17
C CYS A 84 -0.02 3.18 9.14
N ILE A 85 -0.16 4.51 9.01
CA ILE A 85 0.66 5.33 8.11
C ILE A 85 2.10 5.33 8.57
N LEU A 86 2.33 5.55 9.87
CA LEU A 86 3.68 5.51 10.44
C LEU A 86 4.33 4.14 10.26
N HIS A 87 3.57 3.05 10.47
CA HIS A 87 4.05 1.69 10.23
C HIS A 87 4.45 1.49 8.76
N ALA A 88 3.61 1.86 7.80
CA ALA A 88 3.89 1.72 6.38
C ALA A 88 5.17 2.47 5.99
N VAL A 89 5.29 3.73 6.42
CA VAL A 89 6.47 4.56 6.15
C VAL A 89 7.75 3.93 6.72
N LYS A 90 7.72 3.43 7.97
CA LYS A 90 8.86 2.75 8.58
C LYS A 90 9.26 1.48 7.82
N VAL A 91 8.29 0.70 7.35
CA VAL A 91 8.54 -0.48 6.51
C VAL A 91 9.22 -0.07 5.21
N PHE A 92 8.66 0.92 4.51
CA PHE A 92 9.22 1.37 3.23
C PHE A 92 10.64 1.90 3.38
N ALA A 93 10.91 2.69 4.43
CA ALA A 93 12.24 3.20 4.72
C ALA A 93 13.22 2.07 5.10
N LYS A 94 12.82 1.17 6.02
CA LYS A 94 13.67 0.07 6.49
C LYS A 94 14.15 -0.85 5.37
N TYR A 95 13.29 -1.11 4.39
CA TYR A 95 13.59 -2.01 3.30
C TYR A 95 13.94 -1.28 1.99
N GLU A 96 14.11 0.05 2.05
CA GLU A 96 14.46 0.88 0.89
C GLU A 96 13.51 0.64 -0.29
N CYS A 97 12.21 0.60 -0.02
CA CYS A 97 11.20 0.36 -1.04
C CYS A 97 11.12 1.56 -1.98
N ARG A 98 11.27 1.33 -3.28
CA ARG A 98 11.11 2.39 -4.30
C ARG A 98 9.64 2.61 -4.65
N ILE A 99 8.81 1.57 -4.51
CA ILE A 99 7.36 1.64 -4.66
C ILE A 99 6.71 1.20 -3.36
N GLY A 100 5.80 2.00 -2.82
CA GLY A 100 4.94 1.65 -1.69
C GLY A 100 3.50 1.46 -2.15
N VAL A 101 2.87 0.38 -1.73
CA VAL A 101 1.44 0.12 -1.92
C VAL A 101 0.78 0.05 -0.56
N MET A 102 -0.20 0.89 -0.30
CA MET A 102 -0.81 0.98 1.00
C MET A 102 -2.30 1.30 0.94
N VAL A 103 -2.96 1.06 2.06
CA VAL A 103 -4.37 1.39 2.25
C VAL A 103 -4.49 2.61 3.14
N VAL A 104 -5.44 3.48 2.84
CA VAL A 104 -5.86 4.56 3.74
C VAL A 104 -7.38 4.62 3.82
N SER A 105 -7.89 5.05 4.96
CA SER A 105 -9.30 5.32 5.15
C SER A 105 -9.59 6.80 4.90
N GLU A 106 -10.69 7.08 4.18
CA GLU A 106 -11.22 8.43 4.05
C GLU A 106 -11.50 9.01 5.43
N PRO A 107 -11.36 10.34 5.60
CA PRO A 107 -11.68 10.98 6.86
C PRO A 107 -13.13 10.69 7.23
N ALA A 108 -13.36 10.05 8.38
CA ALA A 108 -14.61 10.14 9.10
C ALA A 108 -14.64 11.48 9.84
N ARG A 109 -15.79 11.85 10.48
CA ARG A 109 -15.99 13.14 11.17
C ARG A 109 -14.89 13.54 12.17
N SER A 110 -14.03 12.64 12.61
CA SER A 110 -13.02 12.85 13.66
C SER A 110 -11.58 12.51 13.25
N GLY A 111 -11.29 12.42 11.95
CA GLY A 111 -9.95 12.07 11.46
C GLY A 111 -9.96 10.82 10.61
N GLY A 112 -8.84 10.52 9.98
CA GLY A 112 -8.65 9.32 9.16
C GLY A 112 -7.21 9.24 8.69
N SER A 113 -6.76 8.06 8.36
CA SER A 113 -5.38 7.83 7.93
C SER A 113 -5.01 8.61 6.65
N LYS A 114 -6.00 9.04 5.84
CA LYS A 114 -5.75 9.94 4.70
C LYS A 114 -5.19 11.29 5.14
N LEU A 115 -5.72 11.88 6.22
CA LEU A 115 -5.19 13.13 6.76
C LEU A 115 -3.76 12.97 7.30
N ALA A 116 -3.48 11.85 7.96
CA ALA A 116 -2.13 11.54 8.43
C ALA A 116 -1.14 11.39 7.28
N LEU A 117 -1.54 10.72 6.18
CA LEU A 117 -0.73 10.60 4.98
C LEU A 117 -0.46 11.98 4.35
N ASP A 118 -1.48 12.81 4.18
CA ASP A 118 -1.34 14.16 3.61
C ASP A 118 -0.43 15.05 4.48
N ALA A 119 -0.56 14.96 5.80
CA ALA A 119 0.33 15.66 6.73
C ALA A 119 1.78 15.17 6.61
N TYR A 120 1.99 13.86 6.51
CA TYR A 120 3.29 13.26 6.30
C TYR A 120 3.95 13.74 4.99
N LEU A 121 3.21 13.73 3.88
CA LEU A 121 3.72 14.18 2.58
C LEU A 121 4.05 15.68 2.58
N LYS A 122 3.27 16.51 3.29
CA LYS A 122 3.53 17.95 3.45
C LYS A 122 4.78 18.25 4.28
N MET A 123 5.05 17.48 5.34
CA MET A 123 6.24 17.63 6.17
C MET A 123 7.54 17.39 5.40
N LYS A 124 7.45 16.72 4.25
CA LYS A 124 8.57 16.41 3.38
C LYS A 124 8.72 17.41 2.23
N ASN A 125 8.67 18.70 2.53
CA ASN A 125 8.97 19.76 1.57
C ASN A 125 10.21 19.40 0.74
N GLY A 126 10.02 19.03 -0.54
CA GLY A 126 11.07 18.61 -1.47
C GLY A 126 11.09 17.11 -1.80
N CYS A 127 10.32 16.24 -1.15
CA CYS A 127 10.20 14.86 -1.56
C CYS A 127 9.22 14.75 -2.74
N LYS A 128 9.73 14.34 -3.90
CA LYS A 128 8.97 14.20 -5.15
C LYS A 128 8.30 12.80 -5.25
N ALA A 129 7.78 12.26 -4.15
CA ALA A 129 7.01 11.02 -4.26
C ALA A 129 5.79 11.26 -5.14
N ARG A 130 5.67 10.47 -6.19
CA ARG A 130 4.44 10.44 -6.99
C ARG A 130 3.39 9.63 -6.24
N VAL A 131 2.23 10.21 -5.96
CA VAL A 131 1.13 9.54 -5.28
C VAL A 131 0.04 9.23 -6.30
N ILE A 132 -0.33 7.95 -6.39
CA ILE A 132 -1.40 7.45 -7.24
C ILE A 132 -2.51 6.96 -6.32
N GLU A 133 -3.62 7.69 -6.30
CA GLU A 133 -4.79 7.35 -5.49
C GLU A 133 -5.78 6.52 -6.30
N ILE A 134 -6.19 5.39 -5.76
CA ILE A 134 -7.22 4.50 -6.31
C ILE A 134 -8.38 4.51 -5.33
N SER A 135 -9.49 5.14 -5.72
CA SER A 135 -10.70 5.18 -4.90
C SER A 135 -11.58 3.98 -5.20
N LYS A 136 -11.74 3.09 -4.23
CA LYS A 136 -12.66 1.97 -4.36
C LYS A 136 -14.12 2.41 -4.44
N ALA A 137 -14.48 3.53 -3.81
CA ALA A 137 -15.82 4.10 -3.85
C ALA A 137 -16.26 4.51 -5.27
N SER A 138 -15.32 4.81 -6.17
CA SER A 138 -15.60 5.14 -7.57
C SER A 138 -15.93 3.91 -8.43
N ILE A 139 -15.64 2.71 -7.94
CA ILE A 139 -15.83 1.45 -8.66
C ILE A 139 -17.21 0.89 -8.27
N LYS A 140 -18.20 1.20 -9.10
CA LYS A 140 -19.56 0.69 -8.92
C LYS A 140 -19.67 -0.69 -9.57
N LYS A 141 -19.88 -1.71 -8.77
CA LYS A 141 -20.14 -3.09 -9.21
C LYS A 141 -21.30 -3.68 -8.41
N ASP A 142 -21.92 -4.70 -8.94
CA ASP A 142 -23.11 -5.30 -8.34
C ASP A 142 -22.80 -6.06 -7.06
N THR A 143 -21.58 -6.58 -6.94
CA THR A 143 -21.12 -7.32 -5.76
C THR A 143 -19.81 -6.79 -5.20
N HIS A 144 -19.57 -7.05 -3.91
CA HIS A 144 -18.28 -6.76 -3.27
C HIS A 144 -17.12 -7.56 -3.89
N GLU A 145 -17.40 -8.77 -4.37
CA GLU A 145 -16.40 -9.64 -4.97
C GLU A 145 -15.93 -9.08 -6.32
N GLU A 146 -16.85 -8.65 -7.17
CA GLU A 146 -16.54 -7.99 -8.44
C GLU A 146 -15.77 -6.69 -8.22
N SER A 147 -16.18 -5.89 -7.24
CA SER A 147 -15.46 -4.68 -6.87
C SER A 147 -14.02 -4.98 -6.39
N ASN A 148 -13.83 -6.03 -5.59
CA ASN A 148 -12.50 -6.44 -5.14
C ASN A 148 -11.63 -6.94 -6.30
N ALA A 149 -12.22 -7.68 -7.25
CA ALA A 149 -11.52 -8.17 -8.44
C ALA A 149 -11.07 -7.02 -9.35
N GLU A 150 -11.93 -6.03 -9.56
CA GLU A 150 -11.62 -4.84 -10.36
C GLU A 150 -10.50 -4.01 -9.71
N VAL A 151 -10.61 -3.71 -8.42
CA VAL A 151 -9.56 -3.02 -7.65
C VAL A 151 -8.24 -3.76 -7.76
N THR A 152 -8.27 -5.08 -7.63
CA THR A 152 -7.08 -5.92 -7.76
C THR A 152 -6.42 -5.76 -9.13
N SER A 153 -7.21 -5.73 -10.20
CA SER A 153 -6.72 -5.56 -11.57
C SER A 153 -6.10 -4.17 -11.76
N ILE A 154 -6.75 -3.13 -11.25
CA ILE A 154 -6.23 -1.76 -11.30
C ILE A 154 -4.90 -1.66 -10.56
N LEU A 155 -4.80 -2.22 -9.34
CA LEU A 155 -3.57 -2.22 -8.56
C LEU A 155 -2.42 -2.92 -9.30
N LEU A 156 -2.68 -4.08 -9.91
CA LEU A 156 -1.66 -4.82 -10.67
C LEU A 156 -1.20 -4.04 -11.90
N ASN A 157 -2.12 -3.47 -12.67
CA ASN A 157 -1.80 -2.69 -13.87
C ASN A 157 -1.02 -1.42 -13.51
N THR A 158 -1.40 -0.75 -12.42
CA THR A 158 -0.71 0.43 -11.92
C THR A 158 0.71 0.07 -11.47
N LEU A 159 0.88 -1.02 -10.73
CA LEU A 159 2.21 -1.48 -10.32
C LEU A 159 3.07 -1.84 -11.53
N ASP A 160 2.54 -2.56 -12.52
CA ASP A 160 3.26 -2.93 -13.74
C ASP A 160 3.73 -1.70 -14.53
N PHE A 161 2.88 -0.66 -14.60
CA PHE A 161 3.27 0.61 -15.21
C PHE A 161 4.42 1.27 -14.44
N GLU A 162 4.31 1.34 -13.12
CA GLU A 162 5.34 1.97 -12.28
C GLU A 162 6.68 1.22 -12.33
N LEU A 163 6.66 -0.11 -12.31
CA LEU A 163 7.88 -0.92 -12.42
C LEU A 163 8.66 -0.65 -13.72
N LYS A 164 7.98 -0.31 -14.80
CA LYS A 164 8.63 0.05 -16.08
C LYS A 164 9.30 1.43 -16.05
N HIS A 165 8.82 2.33 -15.18
CA HIS A 165 9.27 3.72 -15.11
C HIS A 165 10.19 3.98 -13.90
N THR A 166 10.29 3.04 -12.99
CA THR A 166 11.18 3.05 -11.83
C THR A 166 12.48 2.33 -12.20
N LYS A 167 13.48 3.08 -12.68
CA LYS A 167 14.80 2.55 -13.08
C LYS A 167 15.89 3.04 -12.15
#